data_f583c5057175432e9ab5fe5572874c89
#
_entry.id   f583c5057175432e9ab5fe5572874c89
#
_cell.length_a   1.000
_cell.length_b   1.000
_cell.length_c   1.000
_cell.angle_alpha   90.00
_cell.angle_beta   90.00
_cell.angle_gamma   90.00
#
_symmetry.space_group_name_H-M   'P 1'
#
loop_
_entity.id
_entity.type
_entity.pdbx_description
1 polymer ?
#
loop_
_entity_poly.entity_id
_entity_poly.type
_entity_poly.pdbx_seq_one_letter_code
_entity_poly.pdbx_strand_id
1 'polypeptide(L)'
;MNLNNYKDVTLHTTTTKMLVAINMGKLSAFIDDDEVQTEFSEIANCAKTLFDEDNLRHKETNRVRIVSFANHQIFELFPECKDSIYPVDSFFIKKVLCKITDDSCGNLFRTAFNNSKPIGVDFDPCYINYQLLSIPAIQDTIIKIIIEAIIRFKLMLTPRELFDFIYRIVIPDTYATFDLTKDFFKSLLPNLLFEGGENKIMKCLAMLDPLKHGSIEHNDYLAELFTSVAIPEEECFSILKNELHPRFFEILDEYYKNNRYNIGDISKLLFRMEHLMKYHSESVEYRSFLSILCGYYDNDEDRLFPLYETIQRSIPHLYGSYTDKQNLVPLDIQGKEYKMFGSSDISSDTAIM
;
A
#
# COMPACT_ATOMS: atom_id res chain seq x y z
N MET A 1 -34.50 8.77 4.73
CA MET A 1 -34.45 7.37 4.32
C MET A 1 -35.63 6.68 4.97
N ASN A 2 -36.47 5.96 4.25
CA ASN A 2 -37.64 5.32 4.87
C ASN A 2 -37.30 3.87 5.22
N LEU A 3 -37.05 3.59 6.49
CA LEU A 3 -36.67 2.28 7.00
C LEU A 3 -37.88 1.39 7.38
N ASN A 4 -39.10 1.86 7.21
CA ASN A 4 -40.30 1.14 7.68
C ASN A 4 -40.46 -0.29 7.15
N ASN A 5 -39.92 -0.56 5.95
CA ASN A 5 -39.95 -1.92 5.37
C ASN A 5 -38.97 -2.89 6.00
N TYR A 6 -38.09 -2.41 6.88
CA TYR A 6 -37.00 -3.17 7.51
C TYR A 6 -37.17 -3.27 9.04
N LYS A 7 -38.33 -2.84 9.57
CA LYS A 7 -38.72 -3.12 10.96
C LYS A 7 -38.87 -4.63 11.17
N ASP A 8 -38.63 -5.10 12.36
CA ASP A 8 -38.67 -6.53 12.68
C ASP A 8 -39.95 -7.23 12.21
N VAL A 9 -41.10 -6.52 12.30
CA VAL A 9 -42.43 -7.01 11.86
C VAL A 9 -42.47 -7.21 10.33
N THR A 10 -41.78 -6.41 9.55
CA THR A 10 -41.83 -6.43 8.08
C THR A 10 -40.60 -7.03 7.44
N LEU A 11 -39.51 -7.17 8.19
CA LEU A 11 -38.22 -7.66 7.71
C LEU A 11 -38.32 -9.05 7.07
N HIS A 12 -39.15 -9.92 7.64
CA HIS A 12 -39.33 -11.29 7.14
C HIS A 12 -40.18 -11.38 5.85
N THR A 13 -40.95 -10.35 5.54
CA THR A 13 -41.84 -10.31 4.37
C THR A 13 -41.30 -9.46 3.23
N THR A 14 -40.30 -8.59 3.51
CA THR A 14 -39.74 -7.72 2.47
C THR A 14 -38.92 -8.49 1.46
N THR A 15 -39.15 -8.22 0.17
CA THR A 15 -38.36 -8.75 -0.95
C THR A 15 -37.33 -7.73 -1.44
N THR A 16 -37.40 -6.50 -0.97
CA THR A 16 -36.51 -5.43 -1.37
C THR A 16 -35.17 -5.56 -0.63
N LYS A 17 -34.07 -5.48 -1.36
CA LYS A 17 -32.72 -5.44 -0.79
C LYS A 17 -32.27 -3.98 -0.62
N MET A 18 -31.68 -3.66 0.52
CA MET A 18 -31.10 -2.34 0.80
C MET A 18 -29.64 -2.47 1.20
N LEU A 19 -28.79 -1.63 0.63
CA LEU A 19 -27.39 -1.49 1.02
C LEU A 19 -27.20 -0.13 1.69
N VAL A 20 -26.67 -0.12 2.90
CA VAL A 20 -26.42 1.09 3.69
C VAL A 20 -24.94 1.20 4.02
N ALA A 21 -24.33 2.32 3.65
CA ALA A 21 -22.98 2.67 4.12
C ALA A 21 -23.13 3.65 5.29
N ILE A 22 -22.58 3.27 6.44
CA ILE A 22 -22.68 4.04 7.68
C ILE A 22 -21.32 4.04 8.39
N ASN A 23 -20.96 5.14 9.03
CA ASN A 23 -19.78 5.14 9.88
C ASN A 23 -20.07 4.55 11.28
N MET A 24 -19.03 4.04 11.96
CA MET A 24 -19.17 3.36 13.25
C MET A 24 -19.82 4.25 14.32
N GLY A 25 -19.49 5.54 14.38
CA GLY A 25 -20.10 6.44 15.37
C GLY A 25 -21.59 6.66 15.17
N LYS A 26 -22.05 6.74 13.91
CA LYS A 26 -23.49 6.82 13.62
C LYS A 26 -24.20 5.48 13.81
N LEU A 27 -23.49 4.37 13.57
CA LEU A 27 -24.04 3.04 13.85
C LEU A 27 -24.22 2.83 15.34
N SER A 28 -23.24 3.24 16.18
CA SER A 28 -23.36 3.21 17.64
C SER A 28 -24.56 4.04 18.10
N ALA A 29 -24.66 5.30 17.67
CA ALA A 29 -25.79 6.15 18.03
C ALA A 29 -27.17 5.58 17.58
N PHE A 30 -27.20 4.87 16.44
CA PHE A 30 -28.39 4.17 15.95
C PHE A 30 -28.76 2.98 16.87
N ILE A 31 -27.78 2.22 17.32
CA ILE A 31 -27.99 1.06 18.21
C ILE A 31 -28.47 1.50 19.60
N ASP A 32 -28.03 2.66 20.08
CA ASP A 32 -28.35 3.18 21.41
C ASP A 32 -29.73 3.86 21.47
N ASP A 33 -30.42 4.01 20.33
CA ASP A 33 -31.75 4.61 20.24
C ASP A 33 -32.83 3.60 20.69
N ASP A 34 -33.68 4.00 21.62
CA ASP A 34 -34.74 3.15 22.21
C ASP A 34 -35.78 2.68 21.18
N GLU A 35 -36.11 3.52 20.20
CA GLU A 35 -37.04 3.17 19.10
C GLU A 35 -36.42 2.09 18.21
N VAL A 36 -35.12 2.21 17.93
CA VAL A 36 -34.38 1.24 17.14
C VAL A 36 -34.27 -0.12 17.86
N GLN A 37 -34.06 -0.11 19.15
CA GLN A 37 -33.98 -1.34 19.94
C GLN A 37 -35.31 -2.08 19.96
N THR A 38 -36.44 -1.37 19.85
CA THR A 38 -37.77 -1.97 19.86
C THR A 38 -38.28 -2.36 18.46
N GLU A 39 -38.00 -1.56 17.44
CA GLU A 39 -38.57 -1.76 16.11
C GLU A 39 -37.59 -2.43 15.10
N PHE A 40 -36.27 -2.37 15.37
CA PHE A 40 -35.19 -2.90 14.51
C PHE A 40 -34.23 -3.78 15.31
N SER A 41 -34.77 -4.57 16.25
CA SER A 41 -33.97 -5.33 17.20
C SER A 41 -33.00 -6.32 16.53
N GLU A 42 -33.39 -6.93 15.41
CA GLU A 42 -32.53 -7.86 14.67
C GLU A 42 -31.31 -7.14 14.09
N ILE A 43 -31.51 -5.94 13.50
CA ILE A 43 -30.42 -5.12 12.95
C ILE A 43 -29.52 -4.62 14.10
N ALA A 44 -30.13 -4.12 15.20
CA ALA A 44 -29.39 -3.59 16.35
C ALA A 44 -28.56 -4.68 17.01
N ASN A 45 -29.08 -5.86 17.23
CA ASN A 45 -28.36 -7.00 17.82
C ASN A 45 -27.22 -7.49 16.91
N CYS A 46 -27.47 -7.57 15.61
CA CYS A 46 -26.44 -7.91 14.64
C CYS A 46 -25.28 -6.90 14.65
N ALA A 47 -25.58 -5.61 14.80
CA ALA A 47 -24.59 -4.56 14.89
C ALA A 47 -23.85 -4.54 16.24
N LYS A 48 -24.55 -4.74 17.38
CA LYS A 48 -23.91 -4.84 18.71
C LYS A 48 -22.84 -5.92 18.75
N THR A 49 -23.10 -7.08 18.16
CA THR A 49 -22.10 -8.17 18.14
C THR A 49 -20.78 -7.74 17.47
N LEU A 50 -20.82 -6.83 16.48
CA LEU A 50 -19.59 -6.29 15.86
C LEU A 50 -18.79 -5.35 16.76
N PHE A 51 -19.44 -4.71 17.74
CA PHE A 51 -18.78 -3.85 18.72
C PHE A 51 -18.22 -4.66 19.89
N ASP A 52 -18.90 -5.74 20.27
CA ASP A 52 -18.56 -6.55 21.43
C ASP A 52 -17.42 -7.54 21.14
N GLU A 53 -17.23 -7.92 19.87
CA GLU A 53 -16.19 -8.86 19.44
C GLU A 53 -15.11 -8.12 18.65
N ASP A 54 -13.98 -7.80 19.28
CA ASP A 54 -12.88 -6.99 18.73
C ASP A 54 -12.33 -7.45 17.37
N ASN A 55 -12.47 -8.73 17.04
CA ASN A 55 -11.96 -9.32 15.79
C ASN A 55 -13.03 -9.68 14.77
N LEU A 56 -14.29 -9.37 15.07
CA LEU A 56 -15.37 -9.75 14.15
C LEU A 56 -15.40 -8.80 12.93
N ARG A 57 -15.16 -9.38 11.76
CA ARG A 57 -15.16 -8.62 10.49
C ARG A 57 -16.54 -8.50 9.87
N HIS A 58 -17.41 -9.47 10.13
CA HIS A 58 -18.79 -9.48 9.63
C HIS A 58 -19.69 -10.29 10.54
N LYS A 59 -20.95 -9.90 10.58
CA LYS A 59 -22.03 -10.66 11.21
C LYS A 59 -23.16 -10.80 10.21
N GLU A 60 -23.73 -11.99 10.15
CA GLU A 60 -24.83 -12.30 9.23
C GLU A 60 -25.91 -13.07 9.96
N THR A 61 -27.14 -12.65 9.75
CA THR A 61 -28.35 -13.41 10.05
C THR A 61 -29.02 -13.80 8.72
N ASN A 62 -30.14 -14.47 8.76
CA ASN A 62 -30.88 -14.84 7.54
C ASN A 62 -31.29 -13.63 6.68
N ARG A 63 -31.34 -12.42 7.26
CA ARG A 63 -31.88 -11.22 6.62
C ARG A 63 -30.95 -10.00 6.65
N VAL A 64 -30.06 -9.97 7.62
CA VAL A 64 -29.17 -8.84 7.86
C VAL A 64 -27.72 -9.29 7.76
N ARG A 65 -26.94 -8.57 6.96
CA ARG A 65 -25.49 -8.74 6.90
C ARG A 65 -24.83 -7.41 7.18
N ILE A 66 -23.97 -7.39 8.18
CA ILE A 66 -23.15 -6.22 8.53
C ILE A 66 -21.69 -6.59 8.31
N VAL A 67 -20.96 -5.70 7.65
CA VAL A 67 -19.53 -5.85 7.37
C VAL A 67 -18.82 -4.62 7.90
N SER A 68 -17.87 -4.83 8.82
CA SER A 68 -16.99 -3.78 9.31
C SER A 68 -15.74 -3.68 8.44
N PHE A 69 -15.47 -2.51 7.91
CA PHE A 69 -14.22 -2.23 7.21
C PHE A 69 -13.13 -1.69 8.15
N ALA A 70 -13.45 -1.42 9.41
CA ALA A 70 -12.49 -0.87 10.38
C ALA A 70 -11.33 -1.84 10.66
N ASN A 71 -11.63 -3.15 10.70
CA ASN A 71 -10.66 -4.21 10.99
C ASN A 71 -10.23 -4.99 9.74
N HIS A 72 -10.57 -4.50 8.55
CA HIS A 72 -10.13 -5.11 7.31
C HIS A 72 -8.72 -4.62 6.96
N GLN A 73 -7.77 -5.54 6.97
CA GLN A 73 -6.48 -5.30 6.33
C GLN A 73 -6.69 -5.26 4.81
N ILE A 74 -6.06 -4.30 4.17
CA ILE A 74 -6.16 -4.09 2.72
C ILE A 74 -5.23 -5.04 1.96
N PHE A 75 -4.31 -5.71 2.64
CA PHE A 75 -3.37 -6.66 2.07
C PHE A 75 -3.46 -8.01 2.77
N GLU A 76 -2.96 -9.03 2.09
CA GLU A 76 -2.92 -10.42 2.53
C GLU A 76 -1.46 -10.89 2.56
N LEU A 77 -1.16 -11.76 3.53
CA LEU A 77 0.14 -12.41 3.66
C LEU A 77 0.01 -13.84 3.12
N PHE A 78 1.02 -14.29 2.38
CA PHE A 78 1.12 -15.63 1.80
C PHE A 78 2.34 -16.37 2.36
N PRO A 79 2.25 -16.92 3.58
CA PRO A 79 3.38 -17.60 4.24
C PRO A 79 3.91 -18.79 3.44
N GLU A 80 3.04 -19.48 2.70
CA GLU A 80 3.37 -20.62 1.85
C GLU A 80 4.30 -20.28 0.69
N CYS A 81 4.36 -19.00 0.29
CA CYS A 81 5.28 -18.52 -0.75
C CYS A 81 6.69 -18.37 -0.22
N LYS A 82 7.35 -19.46 0.20
CA LYS A 82 8.68 -19.46 0.85
C LYS A 82 9.79 -18.88 -0.02
N ASP A 83 9.64 -18.96 -1.33
CA ASP A 83 10.62 -18.44 -2.30
C ASP A 83 10.44 -16.94 -2.60
N SER A 84 9.34 -16.34 -2.14
CA SER A 84 9.08 -14.93 -2.35
C SER A 84 9.70 -14.08 -1.25
N ILE A 85 10.50 -13.09 -1.66
CA ILE A 85 11.05 -12.07 -0.74
C ILE A 85 9.92 -11.17 -0.20
N TYR A 86 8.84 -11.01 -0.97
CA TYR A 86 7.69 -10.16 -0.65
C TYR A 86 6.40 -11.00 -0.69
N PRO A 87 6.15 -11.82 0.35
CA PRO A 87 4.99 -12.71 0.39
C PRO A 87 3.71 -11.96 0.78
N VAL A 88 3.47 -10.84 0.15
CA VAL A 88 2.33 -9.94 0.40
C VAL A 88 1.68 -9.52 -0.91
N ASP A 89 0.36 -9.45 -0.92
CA ASP A 89 -0.43 -8.95 -2.06
C ASP A 89 -1.72 -8.28 -1.53
N SER A 90 -2.44 -7.61 -2.40
CA SER A 90 -3.73 -7.02 -2.09
C SER A 90 -4.75 -7.34 -3.17
N PHE A 91 -5.58 -8.32 -2.90
CA PHE A 91 -6.68 -8.66 -3.78
C PHE A 91 -7.64 -7.47 -4.02
N PHE A 92 -7.85 -6.65 -2.98
CA PHE A 92 -8.70 -5.47 -3.09
C PHE A 92 -8.11 -4.44 -4.05
N ILE A 93 -6.85 -4.01 -3.84
CA ILE A 93 -6.19 -3.01 -4.70
C ILE A 93 -6.08 -3.56 -6.12
N LYS A 94 -5.67 -4.82 -6.28
CA LYS A 94 -5.58 -5.49 -7.57
C LYS A 94 -6.89 -5.48 -8.34
N LYS A 95 -8.01 -5.80 -7.68
CA LYS A 95 -9.33 -5.71 -8.31
C LYS A 95 -9.73 -4.29 -8.71
N VAL A 96 -9.38 -3.29 -7.90
CA VAL A 96 -9.64 -1.88 -8.24
C VAL A 96 -8.86 -1.50 -9.49
N LEU A 97 -7.56 -1.79 -9.54
CA LEU A 97 -6.71 -1.50 -10.69
C LEU A 97 -7.19 -2.24 -11.94
N CYS A 98 -7.50 -3.53 -11.84
CA CYS A 98 -8.08 -4.30 -12.94
C CYS A 98 -9.37 -3.67 -13.48
N LYS A 99 -10.29 -3.23 -12.61
CA LYS A 99 -11.53 -2.59 -13.05
C LYS A 99 -11.32 -1.27 -13.81
N ILE A 100 -10.20 -0.59 -13.55
CA ILE A 100 -9.85 0.64 -14.24
C ILE A 100 -9.19 0.34 -15.60
N THR A 101 -8.33 -0.70 -15.66
CA THR A 101 -7.45 -0.95 -16.80
C THR A 101 -7.89 -2.09 -17.71
N ASP A 102 -8.82 -2.95 -17.28
CA ASP A 102 -9.26 -4.13 -18.02
C ASP A 102 -9.91 -3.76 -19.37
N ASP A 103 -9.61 -4.55 -20.39
CA ASP A 103 -10.19 -4.44 -21.73
C ASP A 103 -11.61 -5.00 -21.85
N SER A 104 -12.22 -5.45 -20.75
CA SER A 104 -13.57 -6.01 -20.73
C SER A 104 -14.61 -5.06 -21.32
N CYS A 105 -15.59 -5.63 -21.99
CA CYS A 105 -16.69 -4.88 -22.59
C CYS A 105 -17.43 -4.05 -21.53
N GLY A 106 -17.56 -2.75 -21.77
CA GLY A 106 -18.28 -1.83 -20.87
C GLY A 106 -17.40 -1.11 -19.82
N ASN A 107 -16.08 -1.28 -19.87
CA ASN A 107 -15.20 -0.47 -19.04
C ASN A 107 -15.14 0.99 -19.55
N LEU A 108 -15.76 1.90 -18.80
CA LEU A 108 -15.85 3.32 -19.16
C LEU A 108 -14.48 4.01 -19.17
N PHE A 109 -13.56 3.62 -18.30
CA PHE A 109 -12.20 4.17 -18.28
C PHE A 109 -11.46 3.77 -19.56
N ARG A 110 -11.52 2.50 -19.93
CA ARG A 110 -10.91 2.01 -21.17
C ARG A 110 -11.53 2.63 -22.41
N THR A 111 -12.85 2.81 -22.40
CA THR A 111 -13.56 3.49 -23.49
C THR A 111 -13.10 4.94 -23.62
N ALA A 112 -13.01 5.68 -22.51
CA ALA A 112 -12.52 7.05 -22.49
C ALA A 112 -11.07 7.12 -22.99
N PHE A 113 -10.20 6.23 -22.52
CA PHE A 113 -8.81 6.13 -22.98
C PHE A 113 -8.73 5.86 -24.51
N ASN A 114 -9.48 4.90 -25.01
CA ASN A 114 -9.47 4.56 -26.43
C ASN A 114 -9.99 5.72 -27.32
N ASN A 115 -10.92 6.52 -26.81
CA ASN A 115 -11.45 7.69 -27.50
C ASN A 115 -10.50 8.89 -27.43
N SER A 116 -9.66 8.97 -26.40
CA SER A 116 -8.68 10.05 -26.17
C SER A 116 -7.35 9.82 -26.88
N LYS A 117 -7.25 8.82 -27.76
CA LYS A 117 -6.00 8.57 -28.51
C LYS A 117 -5.49 9.86 -29.10
N PRO A 118 -4.23 10.25 -28.79
CA PRO A 118 -3.67 11.47 -29.34
C PRO A 118 -3.57 11.34 -30.85
N ILE A 119 -4.44 12.01 -31.56
CA ILE A 119 -4.35 12.20 -33.00
C ILE A 119 -3.45 13.40 -33.18
N GLY A 120 -2.15 13.20 -33.30
CA GLY A 120 -1.16 14.28 -33.56
C GLY A 120 -0.43 14.76 -32.31
N VAL A 121 0.41 15.62 -32.46
CA VAL A 121 1.58 16.20 -31.83
C VAL A 121 1.63 16.35 -30.30
N ASP A 122 0.52 16.41 -29.60
CA ASP A 122 0.51 16.83 -28.19
C ASP A 122 0.29 15.64 -27.27
N PHE A 123 1.36 15.27 -26.54
CA PHE A 123 1.31 14.19 -25.58
C PHE A 123 0.57 14.58 -24.33
N ASP A 124 -0.54 13.94 -24.09
CA ASP A 124 -1.26 14.00 -22.84
C ASP A 124 -0.57 13.07 -21.81
N PRO A 125 -0.03 13.59 -20.69
CA PRO A 125 0.55 12.76 -19.65
C PRO A 125 -0.46 11.77 -19.06
N CYS A 126 -1.75 12.10 -19.03
CA CYS A 126 -2.80 11.18 -18.56
C CYS A 126 -2.87 9.92 -19.43
N TYR A 127 -2.66 10.07 -20.75
CA TYR A 127 -2.63 8.94 -21.67
C TYR A 127 -1.48 7.98 -21.34
N ILE A 128 -0.27 8.50 -21.17
CA ILE A 128 0.90 7.69 -20.80
C ILE A 128 0.76 7.11 -19.40
N ASN A 129 0.25 7.88 -18.44
CA ASN A 129 0.02 7.39 -17.08
C ASN A 129 -0.98 6.23 -17.06
N TYR A 130 -2.03 6.30 -17.85
CA TYR A 130 -2.99 5.20 -17.97
C TYR A 130 -2.36 3.96 -18.63
N GLN A 131 -1.52 4.14 -19.68
CA GLN A 131 -0.77 3.03 -20.26
C GLN A 131 0.16 2.39 -19.23
N LEU A 132 0.95 3.19 -18.50
CA LEU A 132 1.83 2.70 -17.42
C LEU A 132 1.03 1.95 -16.37
N LEU A 133 -0.09 2.51 -15.90
CA LEU A 133 -0.95 1.85 -14.93
C LEU A 133 -1.57 0.55 -15.45
N SER A 134 -1.68 0.38 -16.77
CA SER A 134 -2.20 -0.85 -17.39
C SER A 134 -1.19 -1.98 -17.43
N ILE A 135 0.10 -1.72 -17.16
CA ILE A 135 1.16 -2.73 -17.19
C ILE A 135 1.10 -3.56 -15.88
N PRO A 136 0.95 -4.89 -15.96
CA PRO A 136 0.79 -5.74 -14.78
C PRO A 136 1.95 -5.64 -13.77
N ALA A 137 3.19 -5.54 -14.25
CA ALA A 137 4.38 -5.39 -13.39
C ALA A 137 4.32 -4.09 -12.58
N ILE A 138 3.88 -2.99 -13.19
CA ILE A 138 3.73 -1.69 -12.52
C ILE A 138 2.59 -1.74 -11.50
N GLN A 139 1.47 -2.40 -11.81
CA GLN A 139 0.38 -2.59 -10.84
C GLN A 139 0.85 -3.38 -9.62
N ASP A 140 1.57 -4.48 -9.84
CA ASP A 140 2.12 -5.32 -8.77
C ASP A 140 3.09 -4.53 -7.88
N THR A 141 3.94 -3.71 -8.48
CA THR A 141 4.87 -2.83 -7.77
C THR A 141 4.11 -1.77 -6.95
N ILE A 142 3.11 -1.11 -7.52
CA ILE A 142 2.28 -0.12 -6.79
C ILE A 142 1.63 -0.76 -5.57
N ILE A 143 1.10 -1.97 -5.70
CA ILE A 143 0.52 -2.73 -4.59
C ILE A 143 1.57 -2.96 -3.50
N LYS A 144 2.74 -3.48 -3.86
CA LYS A 144 3.84 -3.76 -2.91
C LYS A 144 4.34 -2.52 -2.21
N ILE A 145 4.51 -1.41 -2.92
CA ILE A 145 4.93 -0.12 -2.33
C ILE A 145 3.88 0.42 -1.35
N ILE A 146 2.60 0.30 -1.68
CA ILE A 146 1.51 0.69 -0.76
C ILE A 146 1.54 -0.19 0.49
N ILE A 147 1.72 -1.50 0.36
CA ILE A 147 1.82 -2.41 1.50
C ILE A 147 3.04 -2.08 2.36
N GLU A 148 4.19 -1.80 1.75
CA GLU A 148 5.38 -1.34 2.47
C GLU A 148 5.09 -0.05 3.24
N ALA A 149 4.40 0.91 2.63
CA ALA A 149 4.00 2.14 3.30
C ALA A 149 3.05 1.90 4.48
N ILE A 150 2.09 0.97 4.34
CA ILE A 150 1.18 0.58 5.42
C ILE A 150 1.98 0.00 6.60
N ILE A 151 2.90 -0.91 6.34
CA ILE A 151 3.68 -1.59 7.40
C ILE A 151 4.68 -0.63 8.04
N ARG A 152 5.51 0.05 7.26
CA ARG A 152 6.59 0.89 7.78
C ARG A 152 6.13 2.18 8.44
N PHE A 153 5.12 2.82 7.86
CA PHE A 153 4.66 4.14 8.32
C PHE A 153 3.31 4.09 9.05
N LYS A 154 2.78 2.88 9.32
CA LYS A 154 1.46 2.68 9.94
C LYS A 154 0.37 3.47 9.20
N LEU A 155 0.45 3.46 7.86
CA LEU A 155 -0.51 4.13 7.02
C LEU A 155 -1.86 3.42 7.14
N MET A 156 -2.85 4.12 7.68
CA MET A 156 -4.23 3.65 7.63
C MET A 156 -4.84 4.13 6.31
N LEU A 157 -5.24 3.18 5.48
CA LEU A 157 -5.74 3.43 4.15
C LEU A 157 -7.23 3.14 4.08
N THR A 158 -8.01 4.16 3.73
CA THR A 158 -9.43 3.99 3.41
C THR A 158 -9.62 3.78 1.91
N PRO A 159 -10.70 3.10 1.47
CA PRO A 159 -11.02 2.97 0.04
C PRO A 159 -11.10 4.32 -0.67
N ARG A 160 -11.63 5.36 -0.01
CA ARG A 160 -11.72 6.71 -0.58
C ARG A 160 -10.34 7.31 -0.85
N GLU A 161 -9.41 7.18 0.09
CA GLU A 161 -8.04 7.67 -0.07
C GLU A 161 -7.32 6.91 -1.18
N LEU A 162 -7.57 5.59 -1.32
CA LEU A 162 -7.03 4.81 -2.42
C LEU A 162 -7.55 5.30 -3.78
N PHE A 163 -8.85 5.56 -3.92
CA PHE A 163 -9.40 6.08 -5.17
C PHE A 163 -8.87 7.48 -5.51
N ASP A 164 -8.76 8.37 -4.53
CA ASP A 164 -8.15 9.70 -4.72
C ASP A 164 -6.68 9.57 -5.15
N PHE A 165 -5.94 8.65 -4.53
CA PHE A 165 -4.56 8.35 -4.91
C PHE A 165 -4.46 7.87 -6.36
N ILE A 166 -5.27 6.87 -6.77
CA ILE A 166 -5.24 6.34 -8.14
C ILE A 166 -5.61 7.44 -9.14
N TYR A 167 -6.58 8.28 -8.81
CA TYR A 167 -6.93 9.43 -9.65
C TYR A 167 -5.73 10.36 -9.86
N ARG A 168 -5.00 10.72 -8.80
CA ARG A 168 -3.87 11.66 -8.83
C ARG A 168 -2.63 11.13 -9.54
N ILE A 169 -2.39 9.82 -9.54
CA ILE A 169 -1.27 9.24 -10.31
C ILE A 169 -1.57 9.10 -11.80
N VAL A 170 -2.84 9.19 -12.19
CA VAL A 170 -3.24 9.18 -13.60
C VAL A 170 -3.42 10.61 -14.11
N ILE A 171 -4.10 11.45 -13.35
CA ILE A 171 -4.43 12.84 -13.71
C ILE A 171 -3.65 13.77 -12.78
N PRO A 172 -2.58 14.41 -13.25
CA PRO A 172 -1.79 15.32 -12.44
C PRO A 172 -2.59 16.55 -12.04
N ASP A 173 -2.35 17.07 -10.83
CA ASP A 173 -3.03 18.26 -10.30
C ASP A 173 -2.84 19.50 -11.19
N THR A 174 -1.72 19.55 -11.92
CA THR A 174 -1.38 20.64 -12.85
C THR A 174 -2.05 20.52 -14.22
N TYR A 175 -2.88 19.48 -14.44
CA TYR A 175 -3.46 19.21 -15.77
C TYR A 175 -4.19 20.39 -16.41
N ALA A 176 -4.87 21.19 -15.60
CA ALA A 176 -5.60 22.38 -16.09
C ALA A 176 -4.69 23.57 -16.49
N THR A 177 -3.43 23.59 -16.02
CA THR A 177 -2.46 24.67 -16.24
C THR A 177 -1.18 24.16 -16.93
N PHE A 178 -1.26 23.01 -17.58
CA PHE A 178 -0.15 22.21 -18.06
C PHE A 178 0.62 22.92 -19.19
N ASP A 179 1.94 23.10 -19.01
CA ASP A 179 2.88 23.47 -20.07
C ASP A 179 3.60 22.20 -20.55
N LEU A 180 3.20 21.70 -21.72
CA LEU A 180 3.73 20.49 -22.35
C LEU A 180 5.27 20.43 -22.37
N THR A 181 5.93 21.58 -22.52
CA THR A 181 7.39 21.59 -22.70
C THR A 181 8.17 21.49 -21.40
N LYS A 182 7.60 21.90 -20.28
CA LYS A 182 8.29 21.97 -18.98
C LYS A 182 7.85 20.93 -17.98
N ASP A 183 6.57 20.56 -18.03
CA ASP A 183 5.94 19.79 -16.97
C ASP A 183 5.61 18.35 -17.36
N PHE A 184 5.78 17.98 -18.64
CA PHE A 184 5.39 16.66 -19.15
C PHE A 184 6.01 15.52 -18.33
N PHE A 185 7.33 15.48 -18.21
CA PHE A 185 8.01 14.39 -17.50
C PHE A 185 7.70 14.37 -16.00
N LYS A 186 7.50 15.55 -15.38
CA LYS A 186 7.12 15.65 -13.97
C LYS A 186 5.71 15.14 -13.70
N SER A 187 4.85 15.22 -14.72
CA SER A 187 3.44 14.79 -14.66
C SER A 187 3.24 13.32 -14.99
N LEU A 188 4.34 12.56 -15.17
CA LEU A 188 4.26 11.12 -15.42
C LEU A 188 4.16 10.32 -14.12
N LEU A 189 3.44 9.21 -14.19
CA LEU A 189 3.12 8.32 -13.07
C LEU A 189 4.33 7.99 -12.18
N PRO A 190 5.53 7.64 -12.69
CA PRO A 190 6.68 7.34 -11.83
C PRO A 190 7.10 8.53 -10.97
N ASN A 191 7.01 9.75 -11.48
CA ASN A 191 7.32 10.96 -10.73
C ASN A 191 6.17 11.32 -9.77
N LEU A 192 4.93 11.22 -10.21
CA LEU A 192 3.78 11.49 -9.36
C LEU A 192 3.72 10.58 -8.13
N LEU A 193 4.16 9.32 -8.25
CA LEU A 193 4.23 8.40 -7.13
C LEU A 193 5.20 8.86 -6.03
N PHE A 194 6.37 9.38 -6.41
CA PHE A 194 7.49 9.59 -5.49
C PHE A 194 7.79 11.06 -5.18
N GLU A 195 7.28 12.01 -5.94
CA GLU A 195 7.53 13.44 -5.67
C GLU A 195 6.67 14.03 -4.55
N GLY A 196 5.74 13.22 -4.03
CA GLY A 196 4.85 13.64 -2.96
C GLY A 196 3.65 14.42 -3.47
N GLY A 197 2.74 14.73 -2.57
CA GLY A 197 1.51 15.45 -2.84
C GLY A 197 0.76 15.73 -1.56
N GLU A 198 -0.42 16.29 -1.65
CA GLU A 198 -1.27 16.54 -0.48
C GLU A 198 -1.88 15.24 0.09
N ASN A 199 -2.05 14.22 -0.75
CA ASN A 199 -2.57 12.92 -0.36
C ASN A 199 -1.62 12.21 0.62
N LYS A 200 -2.19 11.62 1.68
CA LYS A 200 -1.45 10.93 2.73
C LYS A 200 -0.61 9.76 2.19
N ILE A 201 -1.15 9.02 1.22
CA ILE A 201 -0.44 7.91 0.57
C ILE A 201 0.79 8.46 -0.15
N MET A 202 0.64 9.47 -1.00
CA MET A 202 1.74 10.07 -1.77
C MET A 202 2.86 10.60 -0.86
N LYS A 203 2.52 11.15 0.31
CA LYS A 203 3.52 11.56 1.31
C LYS A 203 4.34 10.38 1.85
N CYS A 204 3.69 9.25 2.11
CA CYS A 204 4.37 8.03 2.53
C CYS A 204 5.22 7.45 1.40
N LEU A 205 4.69 7.40 0.17
CA LEU A 205 5.42 6.88 -0.98
C LEU A 205 6.65 7.75 -1.32
N ALA A 206 6.56 9.05 -1.12
CA ALA A 206 7.70 9.96 -1.29
C ALA A 206 8.87 9.62 -0.33
N MET A 207 8.62 8.97 0.80
CA MET A 207 9.66 8.47 1.69
C MET A 207 10.28 7.15 1.19
N LEU A 208 9.59 6.44 0.32
CA LEU A 208 10.05 5.19 -0.33
C LEU A 208 10.66 5.45 -1.71
N ASP A 209 10.89 6.70 -2.09
CA ASP A 209 11.52 7.05 -3.36
C ASP A 209 12.88 6.36 -3.50
N PRO A 210 13.08 5.49 -4.50
CA PRO A 210 14.34 4.78 -4.69
C PRO A 210 15.53 5.72 -4.87
N LEU A 211 15.31 6.96 -5.30
CA LEU A 211 16.35 7.98 -5.41
C LEU A 211 16.88 8.48 -4.06
N LYS A 212 16.14 8.24 -2.96
CA LYS A 212 16.55 8.65 -1.60
C LYS A 212 17.35 7.58 -0.86
N HIS A 213 17.30 6.38 -1.35
CA HIS A 213 17.95 5.22 -0.74
C HIS A 213 19.13 4.77 -1.62
N GLY A 214 20.23 5.53 -1.55
CA GLY A 214 21.40 5.27 -2.39
C GLY A 214 22.19 4.04 -1.95
N SER A 215 22.08 2.93 -2.67
CA SER A 215 23.14 1.93 -2.72
C SER A 215 24.24 2.38 -3.70
N ILE A 216 25.42 1.77 -3.60
CA ILE A 216 26.51 2.03 -4.57
C ILE A 216 26.02 1.69 -5.98
N GLU A 217 25.34 0.57 -6.14
CA GLU A 217 24.77 0.11 -7.43
C GLU A 217 23.77 1.10 -8.01
N HIS A 218 22.90 1.71 -7.17
CA HIS A 218 21.97 2.76 -7.61
C HIS A 218 22.69 4.02 -8.06
N ASN A 219 23.74 4.42 -7.36
CA ASN A 219 24.52 5.60 -7.74
C ASN A 219 25.28 5.39 -9.05
N ASP A 220 25.83 4.19 -9.26
CA ASP A 220 26.52 3.81 -10.50
C ASP A 220 25.55 3.79 -11.66
N TYR A 221 24.35 3.21 -11.47
CA TYR A 221 23.32 3.19 -12.50
C TYR A 221 22.78 4.59 -12.82
N LEU A 222 22.56 5.43 -11.83
CA LEU A 222 22.20 6.83 -12.05
C LEU A 222 23.30 7.58 -12.80
N ALA A 223 24.57 7.35 -12.47
CA ALA A 223 25.68 7.96 -13.19
C ALA A 223 25.74 7.48 -14.65
N GLU A 224 25.44 6.21 -14.91
CA GLU A 224 25.31 5.67 -16.26
C GLU A 224 24.17 6.36 -17.03
N LEU A 225 22.98 6.47 -16.43
CA LEU A 225 21.85 7.19 -17.02
C LEU A 225 22.17 8.66 -17.33
N PHE A 226 22.95 9.33 -16.46
CA PHE A 226 23.38 10.70 -16.67
C PHE A 226 24.41 10.89 -17.79
N THR A 227 25.25 9.89 -18.00
CA THR A 227 26.31 9.94 -19.00
C THR A 227 25.93 9.35 -20.34
N SER A 228 24.89 8.54 -20.37
CA SER A 228 24.33 7.93 -21.60
C SER A 228 23.84 8.97 -22.59
N VAL A 229 23.99 8.65 -23.87
CA VAL A 229 23.50 9.45 -25.01
C VAL A 229 22.17 8.92 -25.54
N ALA A 230 21.73 7.77 -25.04
CA ALA A 230 20.50 7.08 -25.44
C ALA A 230 19.89 6.34 -24.26
N ILE A 231 18.62 5.99 -24.36
CA ILE A 231 17.93 5.15 -23.39
C ILE A 231 18.62 3.78 -23.33
N PRO A 232 18.96 3.26 -22.13
CA PRO A 232 19.61 1.96 -21.98
C PRO A 232 18.84 0.83 -22.68
N GLU A 233 19.58 -0.14 -23.24
CA GLU A 233 19.01 -1.35 -23.86
C GLU A 233 18.76 -2.44 -22.80
N GLU A 234 17.99 -2.12 -21.77
CA GLU A 234 17.59 -3.07 -20.76
C GLU A 234 16.26 -3.74 -21.09
N GLU A 235 16.07 -4.96 -20.56
CA GLU A 235 14.85 -5.74 -20.75
C GLU A 235 13.58 -4.96 -20.36
N CYS A 236 13.62 -4.23 -19.23
CA CYS A 236 12.48 -3.44 -18.77
C CYS A 236 12.09 -2.35 -19.77
N PHE A 237 13.04 -1.64 -20.37
CA PHE A 237 12.75 -0.63 -21.39
C PHE A 237 12.29 -1.25 -22.70
N SER A 238 12.76 -2.46 -23.04
CA SER A 238 12.25 -3.21 -24.19
C SER A 238 10.77 -3.58 -24.02
N ILE A 239 10.38 -4.00 -22.82
CA ILE A 239 8.97 -4.25 -22.49
C ILE A 239 8.16 -2.94 -22.58
N LEU A 240 8.65 -1.88 -21.95
CA LEU A 240 7.97 -0.57 -21.97
C LEU A 240 7.80 -0.01 -23.40
N LYS A 241 8.78 -0.22 -24.28
CA LYS A 241 8.68 0.18 -25.69
C LYS A 241 7.55 -0.53 -26.43
N ASN A 242 7.20 -1.74 -26.03
CA ASN A 242 6.08 -2.48 -26.62
C ASN A 242 4.72 -2.06 -26.05
N GLU A 243 4.68 -1.65 -24.79
CA GLU A 243 3.44 -1.34 -24.07
C GLU A 243 3.03 0.14 -24.20
N LEU A 244 4.00 1.04 -24.29
CA LEU A 244 3.74 2.47 -24.40
C LEU A 244 3.69 2.92 -25.87
N HIS A 245 3.02 4.04 -26.09
CA HIS A 245 2.93 4.63 -27.43
C HIS A 245 4.33 4.97 -27.97
N PRO A 246 4.69 4.59 -29.21
CA PRO A 246 6.05 4.78 -29.75
C PRO A 246 6.56 6.22 -29.69
N ARG A 247 5.68 7.20 -29.89
CA ARG A 247 6.02 8.62 -29.82
C ARG A 247 6.57 9.04 -28.47
N PHE A 248 6.22 8.35 -27.36
CA PHE A 248 6.78 8.62 -26.04
C PHE A 248 8.31 8.46 -26.03
N PHE A 249 8.81 7.38 -26.60
CA PHE A 249 10.25 7.13 -26.70
C PHE A 249 10.95 8.05 -27.69
N GLU A 250 10.27 8.44 -28.76
CA GLU A 250 10.80 9.45 -29.69
C GLU A 250 11.01 10.79 -28.98
N ILE A 251 10.06 11.22 -28.15
CA ILE A 251 10.18 12.43 -27.34
C ILE A 251 11.33 12.30 -26.33
N LEU A 252 11.44 11.17 -25.63
CA LEU A 252 12.56 10.92 -24.73
C LEU A 252 13.90 11.03 -25.47
N ASP A 253 14.02 10.41 -26.63
CA ASP A 253 15.23 10.48 -27.46
C ASP A 253 15.53 11.89 -27.96
N GLU A 254 14.52 12.64 -28.38
CA GLU A 254 14.67 14.04 -28.77
C GLU A 254 15.22 14.89 -27.61
N TYR A 255 14.72 14.67 -26.38
CA TYR A 255 15.21 15.38 -25.18
C TYR A 255 16.62 14.94 -24.80
N TYR A 256 16.96 13.67 -24.91
CA TYR A 256 18.33 13.18 -24.69
C TYR A 256 19.33 13.80 -25.68
N LYS A 257 18.96 13.93 -26.95
CA LYS A 257 19.84 14.44 -27.99
C LYS A 257 19.97 15.95 -28.00
N ASN A 258 18.88 16.66 -27.74
CA ASN A 258 18.79 18.10 -28.01
C ASN A 258 18.87 18.98 -26.75
N ASN A 259 18.64 18.44 -25.55
CA ASN A 259 18.47 19.27 -24.36
C ASN A 259 19.17 18.70 -23.13
N ARG A 260 20.50 18.81 -23.11
CA ARG A 260 21.32 18.34 -21.98
C ARG A 260 20.97 18.95 -20.63
N TYR A 261 20.22 20.03 -20.58
CA TYR A 261 19.84 20.68 -19.31
C TYR A 261 18.78 19.90 -18.51
N ASN A 262 18.01 19.01 -19.14
CA ASN A 262 16.97 18.20 -18.50
C ASN A 262 17.38 16.73 -18.35
N ILE A 263 18.63 16.36 -18.61
CA ILE A 263 19.11 14.99 -18.47
C ILE A 263 18.84 14.45 -17.06
N GLY A 264 19.01 15.29 -16.02
CA GLY A 264 18.75 14.91 -14.65
C GLY A 264 17.31 14.48 -14.37
N ASP A 265 16.35 15.17 -14.93
CA ASP A 265 14.92 14.85 -14.74
C ASP A 265 14.54 13.57 -15.50
N ILE A 266 15.12 13.38 -16.69
CA ILE A 266 14.91 12.16 -17.48
C ILE A 266 15.57 10.96 -16.82
N SER A 267 16.80 11.09 -16.32
CA SER A 267 17.50 10.00 -15.63
C SER A 267 16.74 9.56 -14.38
N LYS A 268 16.20 10.50 -13.60
CA LYS A 268 15.34 10.20 -12.45
C LYS A 268 14.06 9.47 -12.87
N LEU A 269 13.43 9.93 -13.95
CA LEU A 269 12.23 9.28 -14.49
C LEU A 269 12.54 7.84 -14.92
N LEU A 270 13.61 7.62 -15.68
CA LEU A 270 13.99 6.27 -16.16
C LEU A 270 14.33 5.35 -14.98
N PHE A 271 15.05 5.85 -13.98
CA PHE A 271 15.36 5.11 -12.77
C PHE A 271 14.09 4.68 -12.02
N ARG A 272 13.15 5.60 -11.84
CA ARG A 272 11.85 5.27 -11.22
C ARG A 272 11.01 4.33 -12.08
N MET A 273 11.08 4.44 -13.41
CA MET A 273 10.40 3.51 -14.32
C MET A 273 10.96 2.10 -14.20
N GLU A 274 12.27 1.94 -14.13
CA GLU A 274 12.89 0.64 -13.89
C GLU A 274 12.48 0.06 -12.54
N HIS A 275 12.52 0.86 -11.48
CA HIS A 275 12.06 0.44 -10.15
C HIS A 275 10.59 -0.03 -10.16
N LEU A 276 9.74 0.62 -10.95
CA LEU A 276 8.34 0.19 -11.11
C LEU A 276 8.20 -1.12 -11.89
N MET A 277 9.14 -1.44 -12.76
CA MET A 277 9.17 -2.71 -13.49
C MET A 277 9.78 -3.85 -12.66
N LYS A 278 10.70 -3.53 -11.74
CA LYS A 278 11.45 -4.49 -10.91
C LYS A 278 11.48 -4.00 -9.46
N TYR A 279 10.36 -4.19 -8.75
CA TYR A 279 10.28 -3.75 -7.35
C TYR A 279 11.34 -4.40 -6.46
N HIS A 280 12.07 -3.57 -5.77
CA HIS A 280 12.97 -3.96 -4.69
C HIS A 280 12.84 -2.96 -3.53
N SER A 281 12.59 -3.46 -2.31
CA SER A 281 12.64 -2.61 -1.12
C SER A 281 14.05 -2.53 -0.59
N GLU A 282 14.56 -1.34 -0.41
CA GLU A 282 15.88 -1.09 0.18
C GLU A 282 15.92 -1.35 1.69
N SER A 283 14.77 -1.44 2.35
CA SER A 283 14.71 -1.67 3.79
C SER A 283 14.95 -3.13 4.14
N VAL A 284 16.11 -3.38 4.71
CA VAL A 284 16.46 -4.70 5.29
C VAL A 284 15.49 -5.05 6.42
N GLU A 285 15.11 -4.07 7.23
CA GLU A 285 14.18 -4.23 8.36
C GLU A 285 12.78 -4.66 7.87
N TYR A 286 12.30 -4.09 6.76
CA TYR A 286 11.03 -4.47 6.18
C TYR A 286 11.04 -5.92 5.69
N ARG A 287 12.08 -6.32 4.95
CA ARG A 287 12.22 -7.71 4.47
C ARG A 287 12.33 -8.69 5.64
N SER A 288 13.12 -8.35 6.65
CA SER A 288 13.27 -9.13 7.88
C SER A 288 11.94 -9.26 8.62
N PHE A 289 11.19 -8.16 8.74
CA PHE A 289 9.86 -8.17 9.35
C PHE A 289 8.88 -9.07 8.61
N LEU A 290 8.86 -9.05 7.28
CA LEU A 290 8.01 -9.96 6.51
C LEU A 290 8.38 -11.43 6.73
N SER A 291 9.68 -11.75 6.80
CA SER A 291 10.14 -13.10 7.08
C SER A 291 9.69 -13.59 8.47
N ILE A 292 9.83 -12.73 9.49
CA ILE A 292 9.36 -12.99 10.85
C ILE A 292 7.84 -13.19 10.90
N LEU A 293 7.11 -12.33 10.21
CA LEU A 293 5.65 -12.40 10.15
C LEU A 293 5.17 -13.70 9.49
N CYS A 294 5.83 -14.15 8.42
CA CYS A 294 5.58 -15.45 7.82
C CYS A 294 5.90 -16.60 8.78
N GLY A 295 7.05 -16.53 9.47
CA GLY A 295 7.42 -17.50 10.48
C GLY A 295 6.36 -17.65 11.58
N TYR A 296 5.80 -16.54 12.03
CA TYR A 296 4.74 -16.54 13.03
C TYR A 296 3.46 -17.28 12.54
N TYR A 297 3.01 -17.02 11.31
CA TYR A 297 1.81 -17.67 10.77
C TYR A 297 2.03 -19.13 10.35
N ASP A 298 3.27 -19.48 9.97
CA ASP A 298 3.66 -20.86 9.62
C ASP A 298 4.05 -21.72 10.83
N ASN A 299 4.15 -21.13 12.03
CA ASN A 299 4.75 -21.72 13.22
C ASN A 299 6.19 -22.21 12.96
N ASP A 300 6.97 -21.46 12.20
CA ASP A 300 8.35 -21.75 11.83
C ASP A 300 9.29 -21.11 12.87
N GLU A 301 9.73 -21.89 13.85
CA GLU A 301 10.59 -21.42 14.94
C GLU A 301 11.94 -20.94 14.45
N ASP A 302 12.50 -21.51 13.38
CA ASP A 302 13.79 -21.11 12.82
C ASP A 302 13.74 -19.67 12.29
N ARG A 303 12.63 -19.25 11.70
CA ARG A 303 12.42 -17.87 11.25
C ARG A 303 12.18 -16.89 12.40
N LEU A 304 11.63 -17.36 13.51
CA LEU A 304 11.35 -16.53 14.69
C LEU A 304 12.57 -16.40 15.61
N PHE A 305 13.51 -17.33 15.55
CA PHE A 305 14.68 -17.37 16.40
C PHE A 305 15.49 -16.05 16.42
N PRO A 306 15.80 -15.39 15.29
CA PRO A 306 16.50 -14.10 15.28
C PRO A 306 15.75 -12.99 16.03
N LEU A 307 14.42 -13.01 16.03
CA LEU A 307 13.59 -12.07 16.79
C LEU A 307 13.77 -12.31 18.29
N TYR A 308 13.67 -13.56 18.74
CA TYR A 308 13.87 -13.92 20.14
C TYR A 308 15.26 -13.54 20.64
N GLU A 309 16.31 -13.82 19.87
CA GLU A 309 17.68 -13.40 20.21
C GLU A 309 17.77 -11.87 20.35
N THR A 310 17.16 -11.13 19.42
CA THR A 310 17.16 -9.65 19.45
C THR A 310 16.45 -9.13 20.68
N ILE A 311 15.29 -9.70 21.03
CA ILE A 311 14.53 -9.33 22.22
C ILE A 311 15.37 -9.64 23.49
N GLN A 312 15.91 -10.85 23.60
CA GLN A 312 16.72 -11.26 24.73
C GLN A 312 17.93 -10.35 24.95
N ARG A 313 18.61 -9.94 23.88
CA ARG A 313 19.73 -8.99 23.96
C ARG A 313 19.27 -7.57 24.33
N SER A 314 18.10 -7.16 23.86
CA SER A 314 17.61 -5.80 24.06
C SER A 314 17.11 -5.53 25.48
N ILE A 315 16.56 -6.54 26.17
CA ILE A 315 16.01 -6.40 27.51
C ILE A 315 17.08 -5.93 28.52
N PRO A 316 18.27 -6.57 28.64
CA PRO A 316 19.32 -6.10 29.52
C PRO A 316 19.77 -4.66 29.22
N HIS A 317 19.86 -4.30 27.92
CA HIS A 317 20.25 -2.95 27.51
C HIS A 317 19.21 -1.89 27.93
N LEU A 318 17.91 -2.20 27.83
CA LEU A 318 16.82 -1.33 28.26
C LEU A 318 16.93 -0.98 29.75
N TYR A 319 17.39 -1.91 30.58
CA TYR A 319 17.56 -1.74 32.02
C TYR A 319 18.98 -1.32 32.44
N GLY A 320 19.85 -0.94 31.46
CA GLY A 320 21.20 -0.43 31.72
C GLY A 320 22.20 -1.49 32.17
N SER A 321 21.93 -2.78 31.92
CA SER A 321 22.86 -3.86 32.18
C SER A 321 23.72 -4.15 30.94
N TYR A 322 25.04 -4.12 31.10
CA TYR A 322 26.01 -4.34 30.00
C TYR A 322 26.59 -5.75 29.98
N THR A 323 26.06 -6.70 30.74
CA THR A 323 26.61 -8.05 30.77
C THR A 323 25.91 -8.95 29.76
N ASP A 324 26.56 -9.21 28.64
CA ASP A 324 26.11 -10.09 27.56
C ASP A 324 25.94 -11.58 27.94
N LYS A 325 26.21 -11.94 29.19
CA LYS A 325 26.30 -13.34 29.58
C LYS A 325 25.15 -13.91 30.38
N GLN A 326 24.21 -13.09 30.80
CA GLN A 326 23.08 -13.56 31.58
C GLN A 326 21.87 -12.67 31.29
N ASN A 327 20.71 -13.28 31.06
CA ASN A 327 19.42 -12.60 30.93
C ASN A 327 18.97 -12.00 32.28
N LEU A 328 19.82 -11.12 32.84
CA LEU A 328 19.60 -10.52 34.15
C LEU A 328 19.08 -9.09 33.99
N VAL A 329 17.89 -8.86 34.48
CA VAL A 329 17.27 -7.54 34.55
C VAL A 329 17.58 -6.92 35.90
N PRO A 330 18.22 -5.72 35.98
CA PRO A 330 18.42 -5.04 37.25
C PRO A 330 17.06 -4.63 37.86
N LEU A 331 16.82 -5.06 39.09
CA LEU A 331 15.66 -4.66 39.86
C LEU A 331 16.05 -3.45 40.71
N ASP A 332 15.45 -2.28 40.45
CA ASP A 332 15.65 -1.09 41.25
C ASP A 332 14.82 -1.20 42.53
N ILE A 333 15.51 -1.46 43.66
CA ILE A 333 14.89 -1.43 44.97
C ILE A 333 15.24 -0.08 45.64
N GLN A 334 14.29 0.84 45.58
CA GLN A 334 14.45 2.18 46.18
C GLN A 334 15.12 2.13 47.54
N GLY A 335 16.27 2.81 47.65
CA GLY A 335 16.94 3.08 48.92
C GLY A 335 17.91 2.02 49.42
N LYS A 336 18.37 1.06 48.61
CA LYS A 336 19.37 0.09 48.98
C LYS A 336 20.57 0.08 48.01
N GLU A 337 21.76 -0.02 48.53
CA GLU A 337 23.04 -0.10 47.75
C GLU A 337 23.21 -1.43 47.01
N TYR A 338 22.27 -2.36 47.06
CA TYR A 338 22.38 -3.68 46.43
C TYR A 338 21.61 -3.71 45.13
N LYS A 339 22.32 -3.99 44.01
CA LYS A 339 21.68 -4.31 42.73
C LYS A 339 21.22 -5.76 42.76
N MET A 340 19.95 -5.99 42.78
CA MET A 340 19.35 -7.30 42.54
C MET A 340 19.06 -7.48 41.05
N PHE A 341 19.31 -8.67 40.56
CA PHE A 341 19.04 -9.05 39.18
C PHE A 341 17.98 -10.17 39.17
N GLY A 342 16.95 -10.02 38.38
CA GLY A 342 16.02 -11.09 38.08
C GLY A 342 16.44 -11.77 36.75
N SER A 343 16.30 -13.08 36.65
CA SER A 343 16.48 -13.77 35.38
C SER A 343 15.23 -13.56 34.49
N SER A 344 15.42 -13.24 33.23
CA SER A 344 14.36 -13.22 32.23
C SER A 344 14.64 -14.28 31.18
N ASP A 345 13.99 -15.42 31.29
CA ASP A 345 13.97 -16.40 30.20
C ASP A 345 12.76 -16.12 29.34
N ILE A 346 13.00 -15.70 28.10
CA ILE A 346 11.96 -15.54 27.10
C ILE A 346 11.98 -16.81 26.25
N SER A 347 10.97 -17.64 26.42
CA SER A 347 10.72 -18.80 25.55
C SER A 347 9.72 -18.44 24.45
N SER A 348 9.68 -19.23 23.39
CA SER A 348 8.67 -19.12 22.33
C SER A 348 7.24 -19.11 22.89
N ASP A 349 6.99 -19.84 23.96
CA ASP A 349 5.67 -19.95 24.61
C ASP A 349 5.24 -18.65 25.34
N THR A 350 6.18 -17.82 25.77
CA THR A 350 5.91 -16.53 26.41
C THR A 350 5.70 -15.37 25.43
N ALA A 351 6.13 -15.52 24.21
CA ALA A 351 5.99 -14.48 23.18
C ALA A 351 4.60 -14.50 22.48
N ILE A 352 3.76 -15.50 22.76
CA ILE A 352 2.43 -15.70 22.14
C ILE A 352 1.29 -15.18 23.05
N MET A 353 1.59 -14.71 24.26
CA MET A 353 0.63 -13.99 25.10
C MET A 353 0.73 -12.48 24.85
#